data_bfb6cc87e5ca1f777d6ab9f6c0a8d729
#
_entry.id   bfb6cc87e5ca1f777d6ab9f6c0a8d729
#
_cell.length_a   1.000
_cell.length_b   1.000
_cell.length_c   1.000
_cell.angle_alpha   90.00
_cell.angle_beta   90.00
_cell.angle_gamma   90.00
#
_symmetry.space_group_name_H-M   'P 1'
#
loop_
_entity.id
_entity.type
_entity.pdbx_description
1 polymer ?
#
loop_
_entity_poly.entity_id
_entity_poly.type
_entity_poly.pdbx_seq_one_letter_code
_entity_poly.pdbx_strand_id
1 'polypeptide(L)'
;MPSKVICFWVEPTELVQVTFRRYVTTGPVCNRIVTPYEGAQPTTWGYHDAEVPIEVRAKRPDDAGHDADDDERTDARWPTKCPCGYVFPPDVICRVHVRTLYRSPQRAGQWTLHDVPAGAMWDAPWLKGHDGAHPKPDNLYLVLRTPFFDWTIDGPSSNGNRAGWTRTGRPPLVTVNPSIGYGEPQKMHGWLRNGVLEVDLP
;
A
#
# COMPACT_ATOMS: atom_id res chain seq x y z
N MET A 1 -0.67 3.32 -25.78
CA MET A 1 0.62 2.57 -25.66
C MET A 1 0.66 2.02 -24.26
N PRO A 2 1.12 0.79 -24.03
CA PRO A 2 1.24 0.27 -22.67
C PRO A 2 2.18 1.17 -21.85
N SER A 3 1.80 1.43 -20.62
CA SER A 3 2.66 2.11 -19.66
C SER A 3 3.70 1.15 -19.12
N LYS A 4 4.95 1.63 -18.98
CA LYS A 4 6.04 0.85 -18.41
C LYS A 4 6.44 1.40 -17.06
N VAL A 5 6.50 0.52 -16.06
CA VAL A 5 6.94 0.84 -14.71
C VAL A 5 8.20 0.03 -14.41
N ILE A 6 9.29 0.73 -14.15
CA ILE A 6 10.54 0.09 -13.73
C ILE A 6 10.40 -0.32 -12.27
N CYS A 7 10.62 -1.60 -11.99
CA CYS A 7 10.55 -2.12 -10.64
C CYS A 7 11.86 -1.88 -9.87
N PHE A 8 11.72 -1.75 -8.55
CA PHE A 8 12.85 -1.58 -7.63
C PHE A 8 12.53 -2.27 -6.30
N TRP A 9 13.57 -2.70 -5.63
CA TRP A 9 13.45 -3.36 -4.33
C TRP A 9 13.38 -2.35 -3.19
N VAL A 10 12.54 -2.60 -2.18
CA VAL A 10 12.53 -1.83 -0.94
C VAL A 10 12.72 -2.76 0.26
N GLU A 11 13.47 -2.28 1.23
CA GLU A 11 13.80 -2.96 2.48
C GLU A 11 13.36 -2.15 3.68
N PRO A 12 12.88 -2.80 4.76
CA PRO A 12 12.56 -2.11 5.99
C PRO A 12 13.81 -1.46 6.58
N THR A 13 13.60 -0.32 7.22
CA THR A 13 14.63 0.37 8.00
C THR A 13 14.35 0.23 9.49
N GLU A 14 15.28 0.69 10.33
CA GLU A 14 15.09 0.85 11.77
C GLU A 14 14.31 2.13 12.15
N LEU A 15 13.68 2.77 11.17
CA LEU A 15 12.88 3.96 11.37
C LEU A 15 11.39 3.67 11.21
N VAL A 16 10.60 4.39 11.97
CA VAL A 16 9.14 4.41 11.84
C VAL A 16 8.65 5.83 11.61
N GLN A 17 7.54 5.95 10.88
CA GLN A 17 6.74 7.15 10.81
C GLN A 17 5.54 6.99 11.74
N VAL A 18 5.34 7.97 12.62
CA VAL A 18 4.15 8.09 13.46
C VAL A 18 3.20 9.07 12.80
N THR A 19 1.93 8.70 12.72
CA THR A 19 0.90 9.53 12.10
C THR A 19 -0.35 9.56 12.98
N PHE A 20 -0.99 10.72 13.02
CA PHE A 20 -2.32 10.90 13.62
C PHE A 20 -3.38 10.76 12.53
N ARG A 21 -4.35 9.87 12.75
CA ARG A 21 -5.45 9.62 11.82
C ARG A 21 -6.78 9.82 12.52
N ARG A 22 -7.63 10.65 11.93
CA ARG A 22 -9.06 10.77 12.28
C ARG A 22 -9.93 10.25 11.15
N TYR A 23 -10.97 9.49 11.50
CA TYR A 23 -11.91 9.02 10.50
C TYR A 23 -13.31 8.79 11.06
N VAL A 24 -14.29 8.90 10.18
CA VAL A 24 -15.71 8.68 10.44
C VAL A 24 -16.23 7.67 9.44
N THR A 25 -16.78 6.57 9.93
CA THR A 25 -17.33 5.47 9.12
C THR A 25 -18.84 5.56 8.92
N THR A 26 -19.50 6.47 9.65
CA THR A 26 -20.95 6.70 9.60
C THR A 26 -21.24 8.16 9.26
N GLY A 27 -22.36 8.41 8.58
CA GLY A 27 -22.76 9.78 8.22
C GLY A 27 -22.69 10.04 6.71
N PRO A 28 -22.58 11.31 6.29
CA PRO A 28 -22.58 11.66 4.88
C PRO A 28 -21.39 11.06 4.14
N VAL A 29 -21.61 10.66 2.90
CA VAL A 29 -20.53 10.11 2.02
C VAL A 29 -19.50 11.19 1.76
N CYS A 30 -18.22 10.81 1.85
CA CYS A 30 -17.13 11.71 1.51
C CYS A 30 -17.11 11.98 0.00
N ASN A 31 -17.21 13.26 -0.37
CA ASN A 31 -17.16 13.70 -1.77
C ASN A 31 -15.73 13.85 -2.31
N ARG A 32 -14.71 13.41 -1.55
CA ARG A 32 -13.34 13.43 -2.02
C ARG A 32 -13.19 12.53 -3.22
N ILE A 33 -12.87 13.12 -4.35
CA ILE A 33 -12.50 12.38 -5.55
C ILE A 33 -11.11 11.81 -5.34
N VAL A 34 -10.98 10.51 -5.46
CA VAL A 34 -9.69 9.83 -5.43
C VAL A 34 -9.43 9.30 -6.82
N THR A 35 -8.36 9.80 -7.43
CA THR A 35 -7.78 9.21 -8.63
C THR A 35 -6.52 8.46 -8.18
N PRO A 36 -6.57 7.13 -8.04
CA PRO A 36 -5.43 6.37 -7.54
C PRO A 36 -4.21 6.44 -8.47
N TYR A 37 -4.40 6.88 -9.70
CA TYR A 37 -3.35 7.07 -10.70
C TYR A 37 -3.84 8.00 -11.82
N GLU A 38 -2.92 8.52 -12.61
CA GLU A 38 -3.24 9.34 -13.79
C GLU A 38 -4.03 8.51 -14.82
N GLY A 39 -5.22 8.98 -15.19
CA GLY A 39 -6.14 8.29 -16.11
C GLY A 39 -7.18 7.39 -15.45
N ALA A 40 -7.13 7.17 -14.13
CA ALA A 40 -8.19 6.44 -13.43
C ALA A 40 -9.51 7.21 -13.44
N GLN A 41 -10.61 6.48 -13.52
CA GLN A 41 -11.92 7.08 -13.28
C GLN A 41 -12.01 7.56 -11.84
N PRO A 42 -12.47 8.81 -11.61
CA PRO A 42 -12.62 9.33 -10.27
C PRO A 42 -13.67 8.52 -9.51
N THR A 43 -13.30 8.09 -8.30
CA THR A 43 -14.22 7.44 -7.37
C THR A 43 -14.40 8.31 -6.14
N THR A 44 -15.60 8.31 -5.56
CA THR A 44 -15.84 8.97 -4.29
C THR A 44 -15.34 8.09 -3.13
N TRP A 45 -14.68 8.70 -2.15
CA TRP A 45 -14.32 8.02 -0.93
C TRP A 45 -15.56 7.75 -0.08
N GLY A 46 -15.71 6.53 0.45
CA GLY A 46 -16.93 6.14 1.16
C GLY A 46 -17.08 6.73 2.57
N TYR A 47 -15.98 7.24 3.17
CA TYR A 47 -15.96 7.82 4.52
C TYR A 47 -14.97 8.99 4.61
N HIS A 48 -15.16 9.85 5.63
CA HIS A 48 -14.23 10.94 5.89
C HIS A 48 -13.01 10.44 6.65
N ASP A 49 -11.84 10.76 6.13
CA ASP A 49 -10.55 10.30 6.65
C ASP A 49 -9.48 11.37 6.41
N ALA A 50 -8.65 11.60 7.42
CA ALA A 50 -7.46 12.43 7.31
C ALA A 50 -6.34 11.87 8.18
N GLU A 51 -5.13 11.90 7.64
CA GLU A 51 -3.93 11.42 8.30
C GLU A 51 -2.83 12.49 8.18
N VAL A 52 -2.11 12.73 9.28
CA VAL A 52 -1.04 13.73 9.35
C VAL A 52 0.21 13.07 9.94
N PRO A 53 1.33 13.03 9.20
CA PRO A 53 2.61 12.62 9.76
C PRO A 53 3.07 13.61 10.84
N ILE A 54 3.52 13.09 11.98
CA ILE A 54 3.92 13.91 13.13
C ILE A 54 5.38 13.77 13.51
N GLU A 55 5.97 12.59 13.30
CA GLU A 55 7.39 12.37 13.52
C GLU A 55 7.95 11.20 12.73
N VAL A 56 9.25 11.20 12.52
CA VAL A 56 10.05 10.04 12.12
C VAL A 56 11.09 9.81 13.20
N ARG A 57 11.13 8.59 13.72
CA ARG A 57 12.06 8.20 14.81
C ARG A 57 12.55 6.77 14.68
N ALA A 58 13.52 6.40 15.48
CA ALA A 58 13.94 5.01 15.62
C ALA A 58 12.78 4.14 16.13
N LYS A 59 12.69 2.93 15.58
CA LYS A 59 11.70 1.93 16.01
C LYS A 59 11.99 1.48 17.45
N ARG A 60 10.93 1.33 18.24
CA ARG A 60 10.98 0.80 19.61
C ARG A 60 10.40 -0.60 19.63
N PRO A 61 10.76 -1.45 20.63
CA PRO A 61 10.25 -2.82 20.72
C PRO A 61 8.73 -2.93 20.87
N ASP A 62 8.11 -1.94 21.48
CA ASP A 62 6.68 -1.84 21.78
C ASP A 62 5.89 -1.02 20.76
N ASP A 63 6.52 -0.62 19.66
CA ASP A 63 5.85 0.16 18.62
C ASP A 63 4.70 -0.62 17.99
N ALA A 64 3.48 -0.15 18.26
CA ALA A 64 2.24 -0.60 17.65
C ALA A 64 1.29 0.58 17.45
N GLY A 65 0.44 0.47 16.44
CA GLY A 65 -0.67 1.42 16.29
C GLY A 65 -1.74 1.17 17.37
N HIS A 66 -2.31 2.24 17.91
CA HIS A 66 -3.33 2.18 18.97
C HIS A 66 -4.40 3.24 18.76
N ASP A 67 -5.54 3.07 19.44
CA ASP A 67 -6.55 4.11 19.53
C ASP A 67 -6.06 5.17 20.52
N ALA A 68 -6.19 6.45 20.15
CA ALA A 68 -5.68 7.55 20.96
C ALA A 68 -6.41 7.62 22.31
N ASP A 69 -5.63 7.77 23.37
CA ASP A 69 -6.15 8.06 24.69
C ASP A 69 -6.59 9.54 24.84
N ASP A 70 -7.15 9.90 25.99
CA ASP A 70 -7.70 11.24 26.22
C ASP A 70 -6.62 12.33 26.18
N ASP A 71 -5.41 12.04 26.66
CA ASP A 71 -4.29 12.99 26.64
C ASP A 71 -3.79 13.20 25.23
N GLU A 72 -3.61 12.13 24.46
CA GLU A 72 -3.21 12.20 23.06
C GLU A 72 -4.21 12.97 22.20
N ARG A 73 -5.52 12.85 22.48
CA ARG A 73 -6.60 13.54 21.73
C ARG A 73 -6.54 15.06 21.86
N THR A 74 -5.86 15.58 22.89
CA THR A 74 -5.67 17.03 23.09
C THR A 74 -4.56 17.63 22.24
N ASP A 75 -3.73 16.81 21.57
CA ASP A 75 -2.63 17.30 20.72
C ASP A 75 -3.17 18.11 19.54
N ALA A 76 -2.67 19.34 19.40
CA ALA A 76 -3.09 20.27 18.35
C ALA A 76 -2.76 19.80 16.91
N ARG A 77 -1.91 18.80 16.76
CA ARG A 77 -1.53 18.23 15.44
C ARG A 77 -2.56 17.28 14.85
N TRP A 78 -3.58 16.90 15.61
CA TRP A 78 -4.67 16.08 15.05
C TRP A 78 -5.34 16.79 13.86
N PRO A 79 -5.60 16.08 12.76
CA PRO A 79 -6.33 16.67 11.64
C PRO A 79 -7.74 17.09 12.08
N THR A 80 -8.11 18.33 11.82
CA THR A 80 -9.43 18.87 12.16
C THR A 80 -10.46 18.70 11.05
N LYS A 81 -9.97 18.45 9.82
CA LYS A 81 -10.80 18.33 8.61
C LYS A 81 -10.34 17.21 7.72
N CYS A 82 -11.29 16.55 7.07
CA CYS A 82 -11.03 15.71 5.91
C CYS A 82 -10.58 16.59 4.71
N PRO A 83 -9.76 16.08 3.78
CA PRO A 83 -9.40 16.80 2.56
C PRO A 83 -10.59 17.29 1.70
N CYS A 84 -11.79 16.72 1.87
CA CYS A 84 -13.01 17.22 1.22
C CYS A 84 -13.62 18.46 1.90
N GLY A 85 -13.06 18.90 3.03
CA GLY A 85 -13.57 20.03 3.82
C GLY A 85 -14.49 19.67 4.98
N TYR A 86 -14.90 18.40 5.11
CA TYR A 86 -15.72 17.96 6.25
C TYR A 86 -14.94 18.16 7.56
N VAL A 87 -15.56 18.84 8.53
CA VAL A 87 -14.99 19.08 9.86
C VAL A 87 -15.29 17.89 10.74
N PHE A 88 -14.27 17.30 11.34
CA PHE A 88 -14.44 16.16 12.24
C PHE A 88 -15.12 16.62 13.55
N PRO A 89 -16.18 15.92 14.00
CA PRO A 89 -16.74 16.14 15.32
C PRO A 89 -15.77 15.67 16.42
N PRO A 90 -15.95 16.14 17.67
CA PRO A 90 -15.01 15.83 18.75
C PRO A 90 -14.93 14.35 19.12
N ASP A 91 -16.01 13.59 18.92
CA ASP A 91 -16.19 12.18 19.28
C ASP A 91 -15.75 11.20 18.19
N VAL A 92 -15.07 11.69 17.15
CA VAL A 92 -14.59 10.85 16.05
C VAL A 92 -13.47 9.91 16.46
N ILE A 93 -13.33 8.81 15.74
CA ILE A 93 -12.26 7.84 15.97
C ILE A 93 -10.91 8.51 15.69
N CYS A 94 -10.05 8.50 16.71
CA CYS A 94 -8.66 8.98 16.65
C CYS A 94 -7.72 7.80 16.82
N ARG A 95 -6.79 7.62 15.88
CA ARG A 95 -5.85 6.51 15.91
C ARG A 95 -4.43 6.97 15.63
N VAL A 96 -3.50 6.52 16.46
CA VAL A 96 -2.07 6.66 16.23
C VAL A 96 -1.60 5.48 15.40
N HIS A 97 -1.03 5.75 14.23
CA HIS A 97 -0.40 4.74 13.40
C HIS A 97 1.12 4.82 13.54
N VAL A 98 1.75 3.67 13.70
CA VAL A 98 3.21 3.53 13.67
C VAL A 98 3.57 2.60 12.53
N ARG A 99 4.24 3.14 11.51
CA ARG A 99 4.55 2.40 10.29
C ARG A 99 6.04 2.37 10.03
N THR A 100 6.60 1.19 9.81
CA THR A 100 7.99 1.03 9.38
C THR A 100 8.24 1.79 8.09
N LEU A 101 9.33 2.54 8.04
CA LEU A 101 9.82 3.15 6.81
C LEU A 101 10.69 2.16 6.03
N TYR A 102 10.54 2.23 4.73
CA TYR A 102 11.29 1.42 3.76
C TYR A 102 12.16 2.33 2.91
N ARG A 103 13.29 1.82 2.47
CA ARG A 103 14.21 2.47 1.54
C ARG A 103 14.58 1.54 0.39
N SER A 104 15.05 2.11 -0.70
CA SER A 104 15.56 1.36 -1.85
C SER A 104 17.02 1.68 -2.10
N PRO A 105 17.85 0.67 -2.43
CA PRO A 105 19.20 0.91 -2.94
C PRO A 105 19.20 1.46 -4.38
N GLN A 106 18.09 1.30 -5.12
CA GLN A 106 17.97 1.73 -6.52
C GLN A 106 17.27 3.07 -6.71
N ARG A 107 16.58 3.57 -5.68
CA ARG A 107 15.77 4.79 -5.79
C ARG A 107 15.85 5.62 -4.50
N ALA A 108 16.14 6.90 -4.64
CA ALA A 108 16.14 7.83 -3.50
C ALA A 108 14.73 7.97 -2.91
N GLY A 109 14.67 8.06 -1.57
CA GLY A 109 13.44 8.27 -0.80
C GLY A 109 13.28 7.27 0.33
N GLN A 110 12.34 7.60 1.21
CA GLN A 110 11.84 6.73 2.28
C GLN A 110 10.32 6.76 2.25
N TRP A 111 9.70 5.61 2.42
CA TRP A 111 8.25 5.45 2.30
C TRP A 111 7.72 4.49 3.34
N THR A 112 6.50 4.67 3.77
CA THR A 112 5.73 3.56 4.32
C THR A 112 5.26 2.66 3.19
N LEU A 113 4.89 1.41 3.45
CA LEU A 113 4.29 0.56 2.41
C LEU A 113 2.97 1.13 1.87
N HIS A 114 2.33 2.04 2.62
CA HIS A 114 1.13 2.72 2.15
C HIS A 114 1.42 3.72 1.02
N ASP A 115 2.56 4.43 1.11
CA ASP A 115 2.91 5.53 0.22
C ASP A 115 3.97 5.18 -0.83
N VAL A 116 4.48 3.94 -0.78
CA VAL A 116 5.52 3.51 -1.70
C VAL A 116 5.02 3.62 -3.15
N PRO A 117 5.80 4.20 -4.06
CA PRO A 117 5.37 4.41 -5.44
C PRO A 117 5.26 3.11 -6.24
N ALA A 118 4.51 3.16 -7.33
CA ALA A 118 4.41 2.05 -8.27
C ALA A 118 5.79 1.55 -8.74
N GLY A 119 5.95 0.24 -8.86
CA GLY A 119 7.20 -0.45 -9.15
C GLY A 119 7.94 -0.95 -7.91
N ALA A 120 7.60 -0.49 -6.71
CA ALA A 120 8.21 -1.02 -5.50
C ALA A 120 7.87 -2.50 -5.30
N MET A 121 8.90 -3.29 -4.97
CA MET A 121 8.77 -4.69 -4.58
C MET A 121 9.30 -4.87 -3.16
N TRP A 122 8.62 -5.70 -2.37
CA TRP A 122 9.06 -6.03 -1.00
C TRP A 122 8.72 -7.46 -0.62
N ASP A 123 9.40 -7.95 0.42
CA ASP A 123 9.02 -9.18 1.11
C ASP A 123 7.87 -8.90 2.08
N ALA A 124 6.86 -9.75 2.05
CA ALA A 124 5.68 -9.69 2.90
C ALA A 124 5.57 -10.94 3.80
N PRO A 125 6.46 -11.11 4.80
CA PRO A 125 6.53 -12.32 5.62
C PRO A 125 5.25 -12.61 6.41
N TRP A 126 4.38 -11.63 6.58
CA TRP A 126 3.04 -11.79 7.20
C TRP A 126 2.09 -12.64 6.34
N LEU A 127 2.40 -12.88 5.06
CA LEU A 127 1.66 -13.80 4.20
C LEU A 127 1.95 -15.27 4.52
N LYS A 128 2.97 -15.54 5.31
CA LYS A 128 3.31 -16.90 5.75
C LYS A 128 2.15 -17.53 6.51
N GLY A 129 1.68 -18.67 6.02
CA GLY A 129 0.56 -19.39 6.63
C GLY A 129 -0.83 -18.95 6.14
N HIS A 130 -0.92 -17.93 5.27
CA HIS A 130 -2.17 -17.65 4.58
C HIS A 130 -2.45 -18.71 3.52
N ASP A 131 -3.71 -19.16 3.43
CA ASP A 131 -4.14 -20.13 2.44
C ASP A 131 -3.76 -19.70 1.02
N GLY A 132 -3.02 -20.56 0.33
CA GLY A 132 -2.59 -20.34 -1.05
C GLY A 132 -1.32 -19.45 -1.19
N ALA A 133 -0.75 -18.93 -0.12
CA ALA A 133 0.56 -18.30 -0.18
C ALA A 133 1.65 -19.38 -0.13
N HIS A 134 2.46 -19.45 -1.17
CA HIS A 134 3.54 -20.42 -1.29
C HIS A 134 4.90 -19.71 -1.36
N PRO A 135 5.80 -19.93 -0.37
CA PRO A 135 7.15 -19.39 -0.45
C PRO A 135 7.84 -19.97 -1.69
N LYS A 136 8.53 -19.12 -2.41
CA LYS A 136 9.36 -19.54 -3.55
C LYS A 136 10.74 -20.00 -3.06
N PRO A 137 11.60 -20.53 -3.95
CA PRO A 137 12.92 -21.07 -3.56
C PRO A 137 13.83 -20.09 -2.81
N ASP A 138 13.57 -18.78 -2.89
CA ASP A 138 14.29 -17.72 -2.15
C ASP A 138 13.67 -17.39 -0.78
N ASN A 139 12.62 -18.11 -0.37
CA ASN A 139 11.84 -17.89 0.86
C ASN A 139 11.17 -16.52 0.99
N LEU A 140 11.05 -15.75 -0.10
CA LEU A 140 10.35 -14.47 -0.10
C LEU A 140 8.87 -14.65 -0.43
N TYR A 141 8.03 -13.81 0.17
CA TYR A 141 6.63 -13.60 -0.19
C TYR A 141 6.53 -12.27 -0.94
N LEU A 142 6.76 -12.30 -2.24
CA LEU A 142 6.93 -11.11 -3.04
C LEU A 142 5.61 -10.39 -3.30
N VAL A 143 5.60 -9.10 -2.98
CA VAL A 143 4.53 -8.15 -3.33
C VAL A 143 5.10 -7.06 -4.22
N LEU A 144 4.32 -6.63 -5.21
CA LEU A 144 4.62 -5.53 -6.12
C LEU A 144 3.53 -4.47 -6.05
N ARG A 145 3.90 -3.21 -5.79
CA ARG A 145 3.01 -2.06 -6.00
C ARG A 145 2.81 -1.83 -7.49
N THR A 146 1.62 -2.13 -7.98
CA THR A 146 1.20 -1.69 -9.32
C THR A 146 0.71 -0.24 -9.25
N PRO A 147 0.41 0.43 -10.37
CA PRO A 147 -0.27 1.72 -10.35
C PRO A 147 -1.65 1.71 -9.68
N PHE A 148 -2.24 0.53 -9.46
CA PHE A 148 -3.65 0.39 -9.07
C PHE A 148 -3.84 -0.28 -7.71
N PHE A 149 -2.98 -1.24 -7.36
CA PHE A 149 -3.12 -2.08 -6.17
C PHE A 149 -1.79 -2.78 -5.84
N ASP A 150 -1.75 -3.43 -4.69
CA ASP A 150 -0.64 -4.31 -4.31
C ASP A 150 -0.87 -5.71 -4.87
N TRP A 151 -0.02 -6.12 -5.80
CA TRP A 151 -0.05 -7.45 -6.37
C TRP A 151 0.78 -8.41 -5.53
N THR A 152 0.11 -9.33 -4.85
CA THR A 152 0.74 -10.41 -4.10
C THR A 152 1.15 -11.52 -5.06
N ILE A 153 2.37 -11.45 -5.59
CA ILE A 153 2.88 -12.37 -6.62
C ILE A 153 2.94 -13.81 -6.09
N ASP A 154 3.38 -13.99 -4.86
CA ASP A 154 3.48 -15.30 -4.20
C ASP A 154 2.23 -15.67 -3.40
N GLY A 155 1.14 -14.94 -3.60
CA GLY A 155 -0.18 -15.22 -3.06
C GLY A 155 -1.04 -16.09 -3.97
N PRO A 156 -2.24 -16.46 -3.49
CA PRO A 156 -3.20 -17.19 -4.30
C PRO A 156 -3.71 -16.34 -5.46
N SER A 157 -3.93 -16.96 -6.59
CA SER A 157 -4.60 -16.30 -7.71
C SER A 157 -6.11 -16.19 -7.45
N SER A 158 -6.69 -15.02 -7.73
CA SER A 158 -8.12 -14.76 -7.56
C SER A 158 -9.03 -15.57 -8.49
N ASN A 159 -8.48 -16.17 -9.54
CA ASN A 159 -9.24 -17.01 -10.49
C ASN A 159 -9.42 -18.48 -10.03
N GLY A 160 -9.14 -18.78 -8.76
CA GLY A 160 -9.26 -20.14 -8.20
C GLY A 160 -8.11 -21.08 -8.55
N ASN A 161 -7.14 -20.64 -9.33
CA ASN A 161 -5.91 -21.40 -9.57
C ASN A 161 -5.00 -21.32 -8.34
N ARG A 162 -5.07 -22.31 -7.45
CA ARG A 162 -4.27 -22.39 -6.23
C ARG A 162 -2.76 -22.38 -6.47
N ALA A 163 -2.30 -22.73 -7.68
CA ALA A 163 -0.88 -22.68 -8.02
C ALA A 163 -0.34 -21.24 -8.11
N GLY A 164 -1.22 -20.25 -8.22
CA GLY A 164 -0.83 -18.84 -8.32
C GLY A 164 0.01 -18.55 -9.56
N TRP A 165 0.89 -17.56 -9.43
CA TRP A 165 1.85 -17.20 -10.48
C TRP A 165 3.17 -17.93 -10.28
N THR A 166 3.82 -18.26 -11.41
CA THR A 166 5.20 -18.76 -11.41
C THR A 166 6.13 -17.56 -11.61
N ARG A 167 7.11 -17.37 -10.74
CA ARG A 167 8.12 -16.34 -10.94
C ARG A 167 9.52 -16.93 -11.07
N THR A 168 10.35 -16.23 -11.84
CA THR A 168 11.78 -16.50 -12.03
C THR A 168 12.57 -15.22 -11.83
N GLY A 169 13.87 -15.34 -11.60
CA GLY A 169 14.75 -14.20 -11.29
C GLY A 169 14.72 -13.85 -9.80
N ARG A 170 15.44 -12.80 -9.43
CA ARG A 170 15.50 -12.24 -8.08
C ARG A 170 15.03 -10.78 -8.10
N PRO A 171 14.32 -10.30 -7.06
CA PRO A 171 13.94 -8.89 -7.01
C PRO A 171 15.14 -7.96 -7.15
N PRO A 172 14.99 -6.84 -7.88
CA PRO A 172 13.79 -6.43 -8.60
C PRO A 172 13.64 -7.03 -10.02
N LEU A 173 14.61 -7.83 -10.51
CA LEU A 173 14.66 -8.39 -11.87
C LEU A 173 13.83 -9.68 -11.97
N VAL A 174 12.54 -9.59 -11.69
CA VAL A 174 11.63 -10.73 -11.67
C VAL A 174 10.83 -10.80 -12.97
N THR A 175 10.59 -12.02 -13.45
CA THR A 175 9.63 -12.33 -14.50
C THR A 175 8.53 -13.20 -13.91
N VAL A 176 7.27 -12.91 -14.23
CA VAL A 176 6.09 -13.60 -13.71
C VAL A 176 5.22 -14.11 -14.85
N ASN A 177 4.75 -15.33 -14.71
CA ASN A 177 3.87 -15.99 -15.67
C ASN A 177 2.71 -16.70 -14.94
N PRO A 178 1.48 -16.64 -15.45
CA PRO A 178 1.03 -15.83 -16.57
C PRO A 178 0.96 -14.33 -16.25
N SER A 179 0.37 -13.55 -17.16
CA SER A 179 0.04 -12.14 -16.95
C SER A 179 -0.90 -11.94 -15.76
N ILE A 180 -0.91 -10.73 -15.22
CA ILE A 180 -1.91 -10.31 -14.24
C ILE A 180 -3.08 -9.62 -14.93
N GLY A 181 -4.31 -9.97 -14.52
CA GLY A 181 -5.52 -9.26 -14.89
C GLY A 181 -6.25 -8.79 -13.62
N TYR A 182 -6.78 -7.60 -13.63
CA TYR A 182 -7.66 -7.06 -12.60
C TYR A 182 -8.98 -6.62 -13.24
N GLY A 183 -10.09 -7.12 -12.67
CA GLY A 183 -11.44 -6.85 -13.19
C GLY A 183 -11.96 -5.45 -12.91
N GLU A 184 -13.24 -5.24 -13.21
CA GLU A 184 -13.96 -3.99 -12.93
C GLU A 184 -13.72 -3.46 -11.51
N PRO A 185 -13.65 -2.13 -11.32
CA PRO A 185 -13.78 -1.10 -12.36
C PRO A 185 -12.47 -0.75 -13.09
N GLN A 186 -11.33 -1.35 -12.71
CA GLN A 186 -9.99 -0.95 -13.16
C GLN A 186 -9.39 -1.87 -14.21
N LYS A 187 -10.13 -2.40 -15.13
CA LYS A 187 -9.70 -3.30 -16.22
C LYS A 187 -8.22 -3.22 -16.59
N MET A 188 -7.34 -3.67 -15.69
CA MET A 188 -5.91 -3.69 -15.94
C MET A 188 -5.48 -5.06 -16.41
N HIS A 189 -4.67 -5.10 -17.45
CA HIS A 189 -3.92 -6.28 -17.83
C HIS A 189 -2.44 -5.93 -17.91
N GLY A 190 -1.57 -6.79 -17.41
CA GLY A 190 -0.15 -6.48 -17.37
C GLY A 190 0.75 -7.70 -17.33
N TRP A 191 2.00 -7.46 -17.67
CA TRP A 191 3.07 -8.46 -17.66
C TRP A 191 4.27 -7.92 -16.89
N LEU A 192 4.81 -8.74 -16.01
CA LEU A 192 6.07 -8.43 -15.34
C LEU A 192 7.19 -9.26 -15.98
N ARG A 193 8.14 -8.58 -16.61
CA ARG A 193 9.25 -9.19 -17.32
C ARG A 193 10.56 -8.50 -16.97
N ASN A 194 11.48 -9.27 -16.39
CA ASN A 194 12.82 -8.77 -16.00
C ASN A 194 12.77 -7.42 -15.26
N GLY A 195 11.90 -7.31 -14.28
CA GLY A 195 11.76 -6.10 -13.47
C GLY A 195 11.07 -4.91 -14.16
N VAL A 196 10.40 -5.14 -15.28
CA VAL A 196 9.57 -4.14 -15.95
C VAL A 196 8.13 -4.60 -15.94
N LEU A 197 7.27 -3.84 -15.29
CA LEU A 197 5.82 -4.03 -15.35
C LEU A 197 5.28 -3.25 -16.55
N GLU A 198 4.79 -3.96 -17.54
CA GLU A 198 4.06 -3.42 -18.69
C GLU A 198 2.57 -3.55 -18.42
N VAL A 199 1.84 -2.45 -18.42
CA VAL A 199 0.39 -2.42 -18.17
C VAL A 199 -0.35 -1.80 -19.34
N ASP A 200 -1.38 -2.49 -19.80
CA ASP A 200 -2.36 -1.89 -20.68
C ASP A 200 -3.29 -1.04 -19.81
N LEU A 201 -3.25 0.26 -20.03
CA LEU A 201 -4.18 1.20 -19.42
C LEU A 201 -5.47 1.19 -20.25
N PRO A 202 -6.65 1.26 -19.60
CA PRO A 202 -7.92 1.38 -20.29
C PRO A 202 -8.05 2.68 -21.08
#